data_5b973dd09ae217475d78973d040b5597
#
_entry.id   5b973dd09ae217475d78973d040b5597
#
_cell.length_a   1.000
_cell.length_b   1.000
_cell.length_c   1.000
_cell.angle_alpha   90.00
_cell.angle_beta   90.00
_cell.angle_gamma   90.00
#
_symmetry.space_group_name_H-M   'P 1'
#
loop_
_entity.id
_entity.type
_entity.pdbx_description
1 polymer ?
#
loop_
_entity_poly.entity_id
_entity_poly.type
_entity_poly.pdbx_seq_one_letter_code
_entity_poly.pdbx_strand_id
1 'polypeptide(L)'
;MHRHRLLRLFPVLIACLALWTGAARALTAAEAQAIAVGETDARLDALGKVVSSPDDRTAAFIQALADDAVKVAGGKVFIVRDGKGMDPLTGQAIAVPADAEDVISNNRMRGELDNALAALKLFSPDDQQRLAGVKALMKDPDEARLPLIEKALAAEKNEAIRAHLQLARAAALLGSSDKARRLEAAKALASSKT
;
A
#
# COMPACT_ATOMS: atom_id res chain seq x y z
N MET A 1 -11.64 -59.14 49.19
CA MET A 1 -12.42 -57.95 48.86
C MET A 1 -11.46 -56.77 48.72
N HIS A 2 -10.88 -56.51 47.52
CA HIS A 2 -10.03 -55.37 47.24
C HIS A 2 -10.48 -54.72 45.94
N ARG A 3 -11.09 -53.55 46.06
CA ARG A 3 -11.56 -52.73 44.93
C ARG A 3 -10.41 -51.86 44.45
N HIS A 4 -9.82 -52.21 43.29
CA HIS A 4 -8.84 -51.38 42.62
C HIS A 4 -9.56 -50.22 41.90
N ARG A 5 -9.33 -49.00 42.37
CA ARG A 5 -9.72 -47.80 41.68
C ARG A 5 -8.66 -47.51 40.61
N LEU A 6 -9.01 -47.72 39.36
CA LEU A 6 -8.26 -47.27 38.20
C LEU A 6 -8.45 -45.76 38.02
N LEU A 7 -7.42 -45.01 38.37
CA LEU A 7 -7.33 -43.58 38.11
C LEU A 7 -6.94 -43.38 36.64
N ARG A 8 -7.90 -43.02 35.81
CA ARG A 8 -7.67 -42.69 34.40
C ARG A 8 -7.05 -41.26 34.33
N LEU A 9 -5.74 -41.21 34.10
CA LEU A 9 -5.02 -40.02 33.71
C LEU A 9 -5.39 -39.69 32.25
N PHE A 10 -6.17 -38.62 32.06
CA PHE A 10 -6.37 -38.00 30.76
C PHE A 10 -5.17 -37.10 30.47
N PRO A 11 -4.37 -37.30 29.43
CA PRO A 11 -3.42 -36.31 29.00
C PRO A 11 -4.18 -35.21 28.28
N VAL A 12 -4.19 -34.03 28.89
CA VAL A 12 -4.64 -32.77 28.24
C VAL A 12 -3.59 -32.42 27.19
N LEU A 13 -3.88 -32.77 25.93
CA LEU A 13 -3.11 -32.33 24.78
C LEU A 13 -3.44 -30.88 24.52
N ILE A 14 -2.69 -29.97 25.12
CA ILE A 14 -2.72 -28.55 24.78
C ILE A 14 -2.08 -28.41 23.39
N ALA A 15 -2.92 -28.40 22.35
CA ALA A 15 -2.51 -28.01 21.01
C ALA A 15 -2.20 -26.51 21.05
N CYS A 16 -0.91 -26.17 21.13
CA CYS A 16 -0.43 -24.84 20.82
C CYS A 16 -0.74 -24.56 19.35
N LEU A 17 -1.91 -23.97 19.07
CA LEU A 17 -2.13 -23.24 17.82
C LEU A 17 -1.18 -22.06 17.85
N ALA A 18 0.00 -22.21 17.26
CA ALA A 18 0.83 -21.08 16.87
C ALA A 18 0.04 -20.30 15.82
N LEU A 19 -0.71 -19.31 16.27
CA LEU A 19 -1.24 -18.25 15.41
C LEU A 19 -0.02 -17.57 14.79
N TRP A 20 0.34 -17.94 13.58
CA TRP A 20 1.16 -17.11 12.73
C TRP A 20 0.34 -15.87 12.39
N THR A 21 0.25 -14.96 13.34
CA THR A 21 -0.03 -13.57 13.05
C THR A 21 1.19 -13.10 12.29
N GLY A 22 1.09 -13.04 10.97
CA GLY A 22 2.02 -12.25 10.18
C GLY A 22 2.01 -10.86 10.81
N ALA A 23 3.04 -10.53 11.58
CA ALA A 23 3.18 -9.23 12.20
C ALA A 23 3.15 -8.21 11.04
N ALA A 24 2.06 -7.47 10.91
CA ALA A 24 2.05 -6.29 10.08
C ALA A 24 3.24 -5.46 10.53
N ARG A 25 4.23 -5.31 9.65
CA ARG A 25 5.47 -4.64 10.00
C ARG A 25 5.17 -3.15 10.07
N ALA A 26 5.11 -2.62 11.29
CA ALA A 26 4.85 -1.21 11.52
C ALA A 26 5.95 -0.35 10.89
N LEU A 27 5.55 0.79 10.32
CA LEU A 27 6.48 1.82 9.83
C LEU A 27 7.47 2.21 10.95
N THR A 28 8.74 2.15 10.65
CA THR A 28 9.81 2.52 11.60
C THR A 28 10.28 3.96 11.38
N ALA A 29 10.91 4.56 12.40
CA ALA A 29 11.49 5.90 12.29
C ALA A 29 12.55 5.98 11.19
N ALA A 30 13.37 4.95 11.03
CA ALA A 30 14.40 4.89 10.00
C ALA A 30 13.79 4.83 8.59
N GLU A 31 12.70 4.08 8.39
CA GLU A 31 11.98 4.01 7.11
C GLU A 31 11.30 5.35 6.79
N ALA A 32 10.60 5.96 7.75
CA ALA A 32 9.98 7.26 7.56
C ALA A 32 11.03 8.33 7.17
N GLN A 33 12.17 8.35 7.85
CA GLN A 33 13.27 9.26 7.53
C GLN A 33 13.89 8.97 6.16
N ALA A 34 14.12 7.70 5.81
CA ALA A 34 14.72 7.32 4.53
C ALA A 34 13.82 7.70 3.33
N ILE A 35 12.49 7.71 3.53
CA ILE A 35 11.54 8.17 2.49
C ILE A 35 11.47 9.71 2.44
N ALA A 36 11.58 10.38 3.58
CA ALA A 36 11.44 11.83 3.68
C ALA A 36 12.70 12.59 3.24
N VAL A 37 13.89 12.06 3.51
CA VAL A 37 15.16 12.78 3.39
C VAL A 37 16.15 12.02 2.52
N GLY A 38 16.94 12.76 1.73
CA GLY A 38 18.02 12.22 0.91
C GLY A 38 17.78 12.36 -0.59
N GLU A 39 18.64 11.73 -1.35
CA GLU A 39 18.57 11.72 -2.82
C GLU A 39 17.33 10.95 -3.30
N THR A 40 16.77 11.41 -4.42
CA THR A 40 15.50 10.87 -4.97
C THR A 40 15.54 9.34 -5.12
N ASP A 41 16.61 8.76 -5.66
CA ASP A 41 16.70 7.32 -5.88
C ASP A 41 16.66 6.54 -4.57
N ALA A 42 17.38 7.00 -3.54
CA ALA A 42 17.38 6.37 -2.21
C ALA A 42 15.99 6.45 -1.55
N ARG A 43 15.29 7.57 -1.69
CA ARG A 43 13.92 7.78 -1.20
C ARG A 43 12.93 6.85 -1.89
N LEU A 44 13.06 6.65 -3.20
CA LEU A 44 12.23 5.73 -3.99
C LEU A 44 12.46 4.27 -3.60
N ASP A 45 13.71 3.87 -3.39
CA ASP A 45 14.04 2.52 -2.90
C ASP A 45 13.43 2.26 -1.51
N ALA A 46 13.49 3.25 -0.63
CA ALA A 46 12.88 3.16 0.71
C ALA A 46 11.35 3.05 0.62
N LEU A 47 10.71 3.87 -0.25
CA LEU A 47 9.27 3.82 -0.52
C LEU A 47 8.84 2.42 -1.01
N GLY A 48 9.55 1.86 -1.99
CA GLY A 48 9.27 0.53 -2.54
C GLY A 48 9.33 -0.58 -1.47
N LYS A 49 10.26 -0.48 -0.52
CA LYS A 49 10.38 -1.44 0.59
C LYS A 49 9.19 -1.40 1.53
N VAL A 50 8.73 -0.21 1.94
CA VAL A 50 7.61 -0.09 2.89
C VAL A 50 6.26 -0.44 2.23
N VAL A 51 6.09 -0.15 0.94
CA VAL A 51 4.86 -0.50 0.18
C VAL A 51 4.72 -2.00 -0.02
N SER A 52 5.80 -2.78 0.05
CA SER A 52 5.75 -4.24 -0.08
C SER A 52 5.07 -4.96 1.11
N SER A 53 5.05 -4.34 2.30
CA SER A 53 4.44 -4.86 3.53
C SER A 53 3.84 -3.71 4.36
N PRO A 54 2.80 -3.05 3.84
CA PRO A 54 2.25 -1.85 4.45
C PRO A 54 1.39 -2.16 5.67
N ASP A 55 1.32 -1.17 6.58
CA ASP A 55 0.32 -1.06 7.62
C ASP A 55 -0.48 0.26 7.47
N ASP A 56 -1.44 0.50 8.36
CA ASP A 56 -2.25 1.72 8.31
C ASP A 56 -1.42 2.99 8.50
N ARG A 57 -0.31 2.92 9.24
CA ARG A 57 0.61 4.05 9.46
C ARG A 57 1.41 4.36 8.21
N THR A 58 1.88 3.32 7.52
CA THR A 58 2.53 3.43 6.22
C THR A 58 1.63 4.16 5.22
N ALA A 59 0.36 3.75 5.12
CA ALA A 59 -0.60 4.38 4.22
C ALA A 59 -0.82 5.86 4.56
N ALA A 60 -1.01 6.19 5.85
CA ALA A 60 -1.21 7.55 6.33
C ALA A 60 0.03 8.44 6.07
N PHE A 61 1.23 7.90 6.24
CA PHE A 61 2.48 8.60 6.00
C PHE A 61 2.72 8.87 4.51
N ILE A 62 2.51 7.88 3.64
CA ILE A 62 2.61 8.04 2.19
C ILE A 62 1.59 9.08 1.69
N GLN A 63 0.36 9.06 2.21
CA GLN A 63 -0.65 10.08 1.90
C GLN A 63 -0.20 11.48 2.35
N ALA A 64 0.40 11.59 3.54
CA ALA A 64 0.90 12.88 4.02
C ALA A 64 2.05 13.43 3.15
N LEU A 65 2.93 12.56 2.63
CA LEU A 65 3.96 12.95 1.67
C LEU A 65 3.37 13.42 0.34
N ALA A 66 2.35 12.76 -0.16
CA ALA A 66 1.65 13.14 -1.40
C ALA A 66 0.89 14.47 -1.25
N ASP A 67 0.41 14.77 -0.04
CA ASP A 67 -0.28 16.02 0.31
C ASP A 67 0.69 17.17 0.66
N ASP A 68 2.02 16.99 0.54
CA ASP A 68 3.06 17.92 1.02
C ASP A 68 2.92 18.29 2.52
N ALA A 69 2.38 17.39 3.31
CA ALA A 69 2.07 17.59 4.74
C ALA A 69 3.13 16.99 5.67
N VAL A 70 4.37 16.84 5.21
CA VAL A 70 5.46 16.25 5.99
C VAL A 70 6.57 17.28 6.22
N LYS A 71 7.05 17.33 7.46
CA LYS A 71 8.21 18.15 7.87
C LYS A 71 9.26 17.29 8.56
N VAL A 72 10.51 17.77 8.57
CA VAL A 72 11.64 17.13 9.23
C VAL A 72 12.37 18.14 10.12
N ALA A 73 12.81 17.70 11.31
CA ALA A 73 13.68 18.44 12.21
C ALA A 73 14.46 17.47 13.09
N GLY A 74 15.75 17.73 13.31
CA GLY A 74 16.60 16.93 14.22
C GLY A 74 16.58 15.43 13.93
N GLY A 75 16.47 15.02 12.64
CA GLY A 75 16.39 13.62 12.24
C GLY A 75 15.05 12.94 12.53
N LYS A 76 14.02 13.69 12.89
CA LYS A 76 12.65 13.20 13.08
C LYS A 76 11.73 13.70 11.98
N VAL A 77 10.71 12.90 11.71
CA VAL A 77 9.68 13.19 10.70
C VAL A 77 8.36 13.51 11.41
N PHE A 78 7.64 14.49 10.91
CA PHE A 78 6.37 14.97 11.45
C PHE A 78 5.33 15.05 10.31
N ILE A 79 4.12 14.59 10.55
CA ILE A 79 2.98 14.93 9.70
C ILE A 79 2.36 16.23 10.25
N VAL A 80 2.18 17.23 9.41
CA VAL A 80 1.64 18.53 9.83
C VAL A 80 0.43 18.88 8.98
N ARG A 81 -0.74 18.98 9.63
CA ARG A 81 -2.00 19.38 8.98
C ARG A 81 -2.70 20.41 9.84
N ASP A 82 -3.15 21.51 9.24
CA ASP A 82 -3.82 22.61 9.92
C ASP A 82 -3.04 23.14 11.15
N GLY A 83 -1.70 23.21 11.02
CA GLY A 83 -0.82 23.65 12.10
C GLY A 83 -0.63 22.65 13.25
N LYS A 84 -1.22 21.44 13.16
CA LYS A 84 -1.09 20.39 14.16
C LYS A 84 -0.09 19.33 13.71
N GLY A 85 0.87 19.03 14.59
CA GLY A 85 1.85 17.95 14.39
C GLY A 85 1.33 16.61 14.85
N MET A 86 1.66 15.56 14.08
CA MET A 86 1.38 14.17 14.39
C MET A 86 2.64 13.35 14.16
N ASP A 87 2.94 12.43 15.06
CA ASP A 87 3.99 11.44 14.90
C ASP A 87 3.53 10.38 13.87
N PRO A 88 4.24 10.18 12.75
CA PRO A 88 3.84 9.23 11.72
C PRO A 88 3.84 7.77 12.20
N LEU A 89 4.58 7.44 13.27
CA LEU A 89 4.71 6.06 13.75
C LEU A 89 3.58 5.68 14.70
N THR A 90 3.21 6.61 15.57
CA THR A 90 2.20 6.36 16.62
C THR A 90 0.83 6.97 16.29
N GLY A 91 0.79 7.97 15.41
CA GLY A 91 -0.40 8.77 15.11
C GLY A 91 -0.80 9.70 16.25
N GLN A 92 0.04 9.86 17.25
CA GLN A 92 -0.24 10.77 18.37
C GLN A 92 0.14 12.21 18.03
N ALA A 93 -0.56 13.17 18.66
CA ALA A 93 -0.21 14.56 18.54
C ALA A 93 1.18 14.82 19.13
N ILE A 94 2.00 15.58 18.42
CA ILE A 94 3.36 15.94 18.83
C ILE A 94 3.65 17.40 18.50
N ALA A 95 4.43 18.07 19.35
CA ALA A 95 4.90 19.40 19.05
C ALA A 95 5.90 19.38 17.90
N VAL A 96 5.69 20.25 16.90
CA VAL A 96 6.59 20.39 15.75
C VAL A 96 7.59 21.50 16.10
N PRO A 97 8.91 21.27 16.00
CA PRO A 97 9.92 22.29 16.19
C PRO A 97 9.73 23.47 15.23
N ALA A 98 10.04 24.68 15.68
CA ALA A 98 9.87 25.88 14.85
C ALA A 98 10.82 25.91 13.64
N ASP A 99 11.92 25.18 13.71
CA ASP A 99 12.93 24.99 12.67
C ASP A 99 12.66 23.80 11.77
N ALA A 100 11.48 23.17 11.87
CA ALA A 100 11.12 22.04 11.01
C ALA A 100 10.94 22.49 9.55
N GLU A 101 11.67 21.83 8.65
CA GLU A 101 11.68 22.09 7.22
C GLU A 101 10.66 21.21 6.49
N ASP A 102 10.07 21.76 5.41
CA ASP A 102 9.15 20.99 4.56
C ASP A 102 9.88 19.93 3.75
N VAL A 103 9.30 18.73 3.67
CA VAL A 103 9.77 17.68 2.77
C VAL A 103 9.25 17.97 1.37
N ILE A 104 10.18 18.27 0.45
CA ILE A 104 9.84 18.56 -0.95
C ILE A 104 9.92 17.28 -1.77
N SER A 105 8.85 16.98 -2.52
CA SER A 105 8.80 15.91 -3.49
C SER A 105 8.89 16.48 -4.92
N ASN A 106 9.87 16.02 -5.70
CA ASN A 106 9.94 16.33 -7.14
C ASN A 106 8.88 15.51 -7.91
N ASN A 107 8.70 15.79 -9.20
CA ASN A 107 7.68 15.15 -10.03
C ASN A 107 7.82 13.61 -10.06
N ARG A 108 9.05 13.08 -10.06
CA ARG A 108 9.29 11.64 -10.05
C ARG A 108 8.84 11.03 -8.73
N MET A 109 9.18 11.67 -7.59
CA MET A 109 8.74 11.21 -6.28
C MET A 109 7.22 11.27 -6.14
N ARG A 110 6.57 12.33 -6.65
CA ARG A 110 5.09 12.44 -6.67
C ARG A 110 4.44 11.31 -7.43
N GLY A 111 4.93 11.01 -8.64
CA GLY A 111 4.42 9.87 -9.43
C GLY A 111 4.52 8.54 -8.71
N GLU A 112 5.63 8.28 -8.00
CA GLU A 112 5.81 7.06 -7.24
C GLU A 112 4.97 7.03 -5.94
N LEU A 113 4.73 8.17 -5.29
CA LEU A 113 3.77 8.26 -4.18
C LEU A 113 2.35 7.93 -4.64
N ASP A 114 1.93 8.43 -5.80
CA ASP A 114 0.62 8.12 -6.39
C ASP A 114 0.50 6.63 -6.73
N ASN A 115 1.57 6.04 -7.31
CA ASN A 115 1.64 4.60 -7.57
C ASN A 115 1.56 3.78 -6.29
N ALA A 116 2.27 4.20 -5.24
CA ALA A 116 2.23 3.56 -3.93
C ALA A 116 0.84 3.61 -3.31
N LEU A 117 0.18 4.76 -3.34
CA LEU A 117 -1.19 4.93 -2.82
C LEU A 117 -2.20 4.08 -3.61
N ALA A 118 -2.06 3.99 -4.93
CA ALA A 118 -2.88 3.11 -5.75
C ALA A 118 -2.66 1.63 -5.38
N ALA A 119 -1.39 1.21 -5.18
CA ALA A 119 -1.05 -0.14 -4.75
C ALA A 119 -1.68 -0.47 -3.39
N LEU A 120 -1.56 0.41 -2.41
CA LEU A 120 -2.14 0.23 -1.07
C LEU A 120 -3.66 0.03 -1.13
N LYS A 121 -4.36 0.80 -1.97
CA LYS A 121 -5.81 0.65 -2.19
C LYS A 121 -6.15 -0.67 -2.87
N LEU A 122 -5.40 -1.07 -3.91
CA LEU A 122 -5.67 -2.29 -4.68
C LEU A 122 -5.56 -3.59 -3.87
N PHE A 123 -4.75 -3.61 -2.82
CA PHE A 123 -4.55 -4.77 -1.96
C PHE A 123 -5.22 -4.63 -0.58
N SER A 124 -6.10 -3.65 -0.41
CA SER A 124 -6.90 -3.49 0.81
C SER A 124 -7.81 -4.70 1.05
N PRO A 125 -8.04 -5.12 2.29
CA PRO A 125 -9.07 -6.12 2.61
C PRO A 125 -10.48 -5.64 2.28
N ASP A 126 -10.72 -4.33 2.20
CA ASP A 126 -11.99 -3.68 1.92
C ASP A 126 -12.25 -3.58 0.40
N ASP A 127 -13.36 -4.15 -0.08
CA ASP A 127 -13.78 -4.11 -1.48
C ASP A 127 -13.96 -2.69 -2.01
N GLN A 128 -14.47 -1.76 -1.20
CA GLN A 128 -14.68 -0.37 -1.60
C GLN A 128 -13.34 0.34 -1.85
N GLN A 129 -12.36 0.08 -0.99
CA GLN A 129 -11.02 0.62 -1.16
C GLN A 129 -10.36 0.05 -2.42
N ARG A 130 -10.47 -1.27 -2.66
CA ARG A 130 -9.94 -1.87 -3.88
C ARG A 130 -10.60 -1.30 -5.13
N LEU A 131 -11.93 -1.16 -5.14
CA LEU A 131 -12.64 -0.54 -6.25
C LEU A 131 -12.21 0.92 -6.47
N ALA A 132 -12.01 1.69 -5.39
CA ALA A 132 -11.51 3.06 -5.48
C ALA A 132 -10.09 3.11 -6.08
N GLY A 133 -9.21 2.16 -5.72
CA GLY A 133 -7.87 2.02 -6.31
C GLY A 133 -7.92 1.76 -7.82
N VAL A 134 -8.78 0.82 -8.26
CA VAL A 134 -8.97 0.54 -9.69
C VAL A 134 -9.49 1.76 -10.45
N LYS A 135 -10.48 2.47 -9.90
CA LYS A 135 -11.01 3.70 -10.51
C LYS A 135 -9.96 4.80 -10.63
N ALA A 136 -9.03 4.90 -9.66
CA ALA A 136 -7.93 5.86 -9.72
C ALA A 136 -6.98 5.52 -10.89
N LEU A 137 -6.62 4.24 -11.08
CA LEU A 137 -5.80 3.78 -12.21
C LEU A 137 -6.46 4.02 -13.57
N MET A 138 -7.79 3.92 -13.64
CA MET A 138 -8.53 4.16 -14.89
C MET A 138 -8.58 5.65 -15.28
N LYS A 139 -8.41 6.58 -14.35
CA LYS A 139 -8.40 8.02 -14.66
C LYS A 139 -7.12 8.46 -15.37
N ASP A 140 -6.01 7.82 -15.08
CA ASP A 140 -4.70 8.11 -15.65
C ASP A 140 -4.02 6.78 -16.01
N PRO A 141 -4.40 6.17 -17.16
CA PRO A 141 -3.86 4.90 -17.60
C PRO A 141 -2.39 5.04 -17.99
N ASP A 142 -1.52 4.22 -17.37
CA ASP A 142 -0.10 4.20 -17.65
C ASP A 142 0.39 2.74 -17.81
N GLU A 143 1.13 2.48 -18.89
CA GLU A 143 1.72 1.16 -19.16
C GLU A 143 2.70 0.75 -18.04
N ALA A 144 3.39 1.68 -17.39
CA ALA A 144 4.28 1.39 -16.27
C ALA A 144 3.55 0.75 -15.07
N ARG A 145 2.24 0.93 -14.96
CA ARG A 145 1.40 0.34 -13.91
C ARG A 145 0.89 -1.07 -14.22
N LEU A 146 1.16 -1.62 -15.40
CA LEU A 146 0.72 -2.97 -15.78
C LEU A 146 1.11 -4.06 -14.79
N PRO A 147 2.36 -4.15 -14.30
CA PRO A 147 2.73 -5.18 -13.31
C PRO A 147 1.88 -5.13 -12.04
N LEU A 148 1.53 -3.92 -11.58
CA LEU A 148 0.66 -3.72 -10.42
C LEU A 148 -0.76 -4.20 -10.71
N ILE A 149 -1.32 -3.82 -11.86
CA ILE A 149 -2.67 -4.22 -12.29
C ILE A 149 -2.76 -5.74 -12.44
N GLU A 150 -1.77 -6.37 -13.06
CA GLU A 150 -1.72 -7.82 -13.25
C GLU A 150 -1.61 -8.58 -11.93
N LYS A 151 -0.82 -8.08 -10.98
CA LYS A 151 -0.75 -8.63 -9.63
C LYS A 151 -2.10 -8.53 -8.91
N ALA A 152 -2.78 -7.39 -9.03
CA ALA A 152 -4.12 -7.19 -8.45
C ALA A 152 -5.16 -8.13 -9.10
N LEU A 153 -5.14 -8.28 -10.43
CA LEU A 153 -6.00 -9.22 -11.16
C LEU A 153 -5.82 -10.67 -10.70
N ALA A 154 -4.59 -11.08 -10.44
CA ALA A 154 -4.30 -12.45 -9.98
C ALA A 154 -4.81 -12.70 -8.55
N ALA A 155 -4.86 -11.66 -7.70
CA ALA A 155 -5.28 -11.75 -6.30
C ALA A 155 -6.79 -11.50 -6.10
N GLU A 156 -7.46 -10.77 -7.02
CA GLU A 156 -8.85 -10.33 -6.84
C GLU A 156 -9.85 -11.50 -6.96
N LYS A 157 -10.75 -11.58 -5.98
CA LYS A 157 -11.80 -12.59 -5.88
C LYS A 157 -13.19 -12.05 -6.21
N ASN A 158 -13.38 -10.73 -6.07
CA ASN A 158 -14.65 -10.08 -6.39
C ASN A 158 -14.73 -9.86 -7.91
N GLU A 159 -15.68 -10.55 -8.57
CA GLU A 159 -15.83 -10.53 -10.03
C GLU A 159 -16.10 -9.13 -10.59
N ALA A 160 -16.83 -8.27 -9.86
CA ALA A 160 -17.11 -6.91 -10.31
C ALA A 160 -15.80 -6.05 -10.30
N ILE A 161 -14.98 -6.17 -9.26
CA ILE A 161 -13.69 -5.47 -9.18
C ILE A 161 -12.73 -6.04 -10.22
N ARG A 162 -12.72 -7.36 -10.40
CA ARG A 162 -11.93 -8.04 -11.42
C ARG A 162 -12.25 -7.54 -12.85
N ALA A 163 -13.52 -7.36 -13.17
CA ALA A 163 -13.94 -6.77 -14.44
C ALA A 163 -13.40 -5.34 -14.63
N HIS A 164 -13.43 -4.50 -13.58
CA HIS A 164 -12.84 -3.16 -13.63
C HIS A 164 -11.33 -3.18 -13.79
N LEU A 165 -10.62 -4.13 -13.14
CA LEU A 165 -9.18 -4.33 -13.33
C LEU A 165 -8.83 -4.74 -14.77
N GLN A 166 -9.64 -5.58 -15.41
CA GLN A 166 -9.46 -5.93 -16.81
C GLN A 166 -9.61 -4.71 -17.73
N LEU A 167 -10.55 -3.82 -17.43
CA LEU A 167 -10.70 -2.55 -18.15
C LEU A 167 -9.51 -1.63 -17.92
N ALA A 168 -9.03 -1.52 -16.66
CA ALA A 168 -7.85 -0.73 -16.33
C ALA A 168 -6.60 -1.27 -17.07
N ARG A 169 -6.42 -2.61 -17.12
CA ARG A 169 -5.36 -3.25 -17.90
C ARG A 169 -5.45 -2.90 -19.39
N ALA A 170 -6.63 -3.02 -19.95
CA ALA A 170 -6.83 -2.68 -21.36
C ALA A 170 -6.57 -1.18 -21.64
N ALA A 171 -7.01 -0.28 -20.75
CA ALA A 171 -6.73 1.15 -20.88
C ALA A 171 -5.23 1.45 -20.84
N ALA A 172 -4.48 0.84 -19.91
CA ALA A 172 -3.02 0.99 -19.81
C ALA A 172 -2.31 0.45 -21.08
N LEU A 173 -2.74 -0.68 -21.63
CA LEU A 173 -2.18 -1.26 -22.84
C LEU A 173 -2.45 -0.44 -24.13
N LEU A 174 -3.49 0.39 -24.16
CA LEU A 174 -3.72 1.28 -25.31
C LEU A 174 -2.59 2.31 -25.51
N GLY A 175 -1.91 2.70 -24.44
CA GLY A 175 -0.75 3.59 -24.46
C GLY A 175 0.56 2.90 -24.85
N SER A 176 0.59 1.56 -25.01
CA SER A 176 1.80 0.81 -25.29
C SER A 176 2.44 1.19 -26.65
N SER A 177 3.75 1.21 -26.69
CA SER A 177 4.50 1.33 -27.94
C SER A 177 4.32 0.10 -28.86
N ASP A 178 3.97 -1.07 -28.28
CA ASP A 178 3.74 -2.32 -29.00
C ASP A 178 2.35 -2.34 -29.67
N LYS A 179 2.33 -2.46 -30.99
CA LYS A 179 1.08 -2.53 -31.79
C LYS A 179 0.22 -3.75 -31.45
N ALA A 180 0.81 -4.90 -31.13
CA ALA A 180 0.06 -6.11 -30.79
C ALA A 180 -0.69 -5.94 -29.46
N ARG A 181 -0.02 -5.32 -28.46
CA ARG A 181 -0.64 -4.98 -27.16
C ARG A 181 -1.78 -3.98 -27.32
N ARG A 182 -1.62 -2.93 -28.13
CA ARG A 182 -2.71 -1.98 -28.43
C ARG A 182 -3.92 -2.66 -29.08
N LEU A 183 -3.68 -3.59 -30.01
CA LEU A 183 -4.77 -4.33 -30.67
C LEU A 183 -5.49 -5.27 -29.71
N GLU A 184 -4.76 -5.95 -28.81
CA GLU A 184 -5.34 -6.76 -27.73
C GLU A 184 -6.26 -5.90 -26.84
N ALA A 185 -5.78 -4.73 -26.41
CA ALA A 185 -6.51 -3.80 -25.59
C ALA A 185 -7.80 -3.31 -26.27
N ALA A 186 -7.72 -2.94 -27.54
CA ALA A 186 -8.88 -2.48 -28.31
C ALA A 186 -9.95 -3.58 -28.44
N LYS A 187 -9.56 -4.83 -28.66
CA LYS A 187 -10.49 -5.97 -28.69
C LYS A 187 -11.15 -6.22 -27.32
N ALA A 188 -10.36 -6.18 -26.23
CA ALA A 188 -10.87 -6.35 -24.87
C ALA A 188 -11.91 -5.28 -24.50
N LEU A 189 -11.64 -4.01 -24.84
CA LEU A 189 -12.57 -2.91 -24.59
C LEU A 189 -13.83 -2.99 -25.46
N ALA A 190 -13.71 -3.43 -26.71
CA ALA A 190 -14.87 -3.62 -27.58
C ALA A 190 -15.81 -4.72 -27.06
N SER A 191 -15.26 -5.80 -26.51
CA SER A 191 -16.04 -6.91 -25.94
C SER A 191 -16.68 -6.58 -24.58
N SER A 192 -16.18 -5.58 -23.87
CA SER A 192 -16.70 -5.19 -22.53
C SER A 192 -17.97 -4.35 -22.57
N LYS A 193 -18.42 -3.92 -23.75
CA LYS A 193 -19.63 -3.09 -23.94
C LYS A 193 -20.92 -3.89 -24.14
N THR A 194 -20.85 -5.20 -24.08
CA THR A 194 -21.98 -6.13 -24.11
C THR A 194 -22.26 -6.69 -22.74
#